data_218efc1693281f773f7ce433180e26fb
#
_entry.id   218efc1693281f773f7ce433180e26fb
#
_cell.length_a   1.000
_cell.length_b   1.000
_cell.length_c   1.000
_cell.angle_alpha   90.00
_cell.angle_beta   90.00
_cell.angle_gamma   90.00
#
_symmetry.space_group_name_H-M   'P 1'
#
loop_
_entity.id
_entity.type
_entity.pdbx_description
1 polymer ?
#
loop_
_entity_poly.entity_id
_entity_poly.type
_entity_poly.pdbx_seq_one_letter_code
_entity_poly.pdbx_strand_id
1 'polypeptide(L)'
;MTDSPRALGPGLGVSAHGDGLVRRRRRRWLRGAGVGAGAVVLVAAGVGGVLYAKLDGNITPDEAAAAELARYEKERPTSLVKGALNILLIGSDSRSGNGNARYGRDSGTERSDTTILLHLSAGRHTATAVSLPRDLMVDVPACRRPDGTRSRPTFDMFNHAFQKGGSACTIRTVEKLTDVRVDHHMVVDFHGFKDMVDAVDGVTVCLTEPIDDKAAKLRLPAGRVTLDGEEALGYVRARKSLGDGSDTERMDRQQRFLGALVHKVQSNDVLLNPVKLYPVLDAATSSLTTDPDLASLRGLYELVRGLRDIPMGRVQFLTVPRESYVHDANRDQLDEPEARRLFERLRKDEPVKVTEKAPKVSEDSHDEEAYEESENVGGVPTFRGNTAAQDACG
;
A
#
# COMPACT_ATOMS: atom_id res chain seq x y z
N MET A 1 -56.91 66.78 69.49
CA MET A 1 -56.16 67.99 69.16
C MET A 1 -55.18 67.62 68.09
N THR A 2 -55.50 68.04 66.88
CA THR A 2 -54.70 68.83 65.98
C THR A 2 -53.47 68.05 65.38
N ASP A 3 -53.12 67.95 64.18
CA ASP A 3 -53.57 68.56 62.93
C ASP A 3 -52.72 67.92 61.83
N SER A 4 -53.23 67.77 60.63
CA SER A 4 -52.47 67.48 59.40
C SER A 4 -51.57 68.67 59.01
N PRO A 5 -50.63 68.61 58.13
CA PRO A 5 -50.92 68.38 56.72
C PRO A 5 -49.77 67.71 55.80
N ARG A 6 -50.26 67.26 54.68
CA ARG A 6 -49.69 67.17 53.32
C ARG A 6 -48.24 67.51 53.05
N ALA A 7 -47.58 66.64 52.26
CA ALA A 7 -46.77 67.11 51.16
C ALA A 7 -46.70 66.06 50.03
N LEU A 8 -47.06 66.45 48.83
CA LEU A 8 -46.91 65.80 47.55
C LEU A 8 -45.44 65.80 47.14
N GLY A 9 -44.92 64.66 46.67
CA GLY A 9 -43.66 64.58 45.92
C GLY A 9 -43.87 63.88 44.56
N PRO A 10 -43.31 64.39 43.49
CA PRO A 10 -43.63 63.95 42.11
C PRO A 10 -43.00 62.67 41.73
N GLY A 11 -43.76 61.84 41.05
CA GLY A 11 -43.32 60.62 40.46
C GLY A 11 -42.27 60.85 39.32
N LEU A 12 -41.13 60.22 39.43
CA LEU A 12 -40.18 60.09 38.36
C LEU A 12 -40.56 58.88 37.51
N GLY A 13 -41.13 59.16 36.36
CA GLY A 13 -41.37 58.17 35.30
C GLY A 13 -40.03 57.71 34.72
N VAL A 14 -39.63 56.49 34.99
CA VAL A 14 -38.49 55.83 34.35
C VAL A 14 -38.94 55.39 32.95
N SER A 15 -38.46 56.08 31.94
CA SER A 15 -38.66 55.77 30.50
C SER A 15 -38.09 54.43 30.11
N ALA A 16 -38.95 53.41 29.96
CA ALA A 16 -38.59 52.10 29.37
C ALA A 16 -38.48 52.18 27.84
N HIS A 17 -37.54 52.96 27.30
CA HIS A 17 -37.35 53.14 25.86
C HIS A 17 -36.00 52.60 25.32
N GLY A 18 -35.10 51.97 26.15
CA GLY A 18 -33.76 51.51 25.75
C GLY A 18 -33.65 50.04 25.27
N ASP A 19 -34.52 49.16 25.77
CA ASP A 19 -34.31 47.69 25.59
C ASP A 19 -34.74 47.15 24.23
N GLY A 20 -35.62 47.81 23.52
CA GLY A 20 -36.14 47.35 22.23
C GLY A 20 -35.15 47.46 21.08
N LEU A 21 -34.26 48.46 21.09
CA LEU A 21 -33.30 48.73 20.03
C LEU A 21 -32.07 47.77 20.12
N VAL A 22 -31.63 47.48 21.34
CA VAL A 22 -30.51 46.54 21.59
C VAL A 22 -30.91 45.13 21.22
N ARG A 23 -32.14 44.69 21.57
CA ARG A 23 -32.67 43.37 21.18
C ARG A 23 -32.85 43.21 19.65
N ARG A 24 -33.33 44.26 18.95
CA ARG A 24 -33.46 44.25 17.48
C ARG A 24 -32.10 44.22 16.79
N ARG A 25 -31.10 44.96 17.29
CA ARG A 25 -29.74 44.98 16.76
C ARG A 25 -29.04 43.61 16.97
N ARG A 26 -29.20 43.01 18.16
CA ARG A 26 -28.66 41.65 18.47
C ARG A 26 -29.32 40.56 17.62
N ARG A 27 -30.63 40.62 17.37
CA ARG A 27 -31.35 39.70 16.47
C ARG A 27 -30.90 39.84 14.99
N ARG A 28 -30.64 41.04 14.53
CA ARG A 28 -30.10 41.27 13.16
C ARG A 28 -28.69 40.76 13.04
N TRP A 29 -27.84 40.95 14.03
CA TRP A 29 -26.47 40.40 14.10
C TRP A 29 -26.48 38.87 14.15
N LEU A 30 -27.34 38.26 14.97
CA LEU A 30 -27.47 36.79 15.00
C LEU A 30 -28.01 36.20 13.69
N ARG A 31 -28.91 36.89 13.01
CA ARG A 31 -29.39 36.48 11.69
C ARG A 31 -28.32 36.66 10.64
N GLY A 32 -27.56 37.74 10.63
CA GLY A 32 -26.43 37.96 9.73
C GLY A 32 -25.31 36.97 9.97
N ALA A 33 -24.97 36.66 11.24
CA ALA A 33 -24.00 35.61 11.60
C ALA A 33 -24.47 34.21 11.18
N GLY A 34 -25.78 33.91 11.34
CA GLY A 34 -26.36 32.63 10.88
C GLY A 34 -26.33 32.46 9.36
N VAL A 35 -26.66 33.54 8.61
CA VAL A 35 -26.57 33.52 7.14
C VAL A 35 -25.09 33.38 6.67
N GLY A 36 -24.17 34.13 7.32
CA GLY A 36 -22.73 34.04 7.02
C GLY A 36 -22.18 32.66 7.31
N ALA A 37 -22.51 32.06 8.47
CA ALA A 37 -22.11 30.70 8.80
C ALA A 37 -22.70 29.67 7.81
N GLY A 38 -23.98 29.83 7.43
CA GLY A 38 -24.62 28.97 6.42
C GLY A 38 -23.93 29.07 5.05
N ALA A 39 -23.56 30.26 4.61
CA ALA A 39 -22.84 30.48 3.36
C ALA A 39 -21.45 29.82 3.40
N VAL A 40 -20.68 29.94 4.50
CA VAL A 40 -19.38 29.30 4.68
C VAL A 40 -19.52 27.79 4.63
N VAL A 41 -20.54 27.21 5.29
CA VAL A 41 -20.78 25.75 5.25
C VAL A 41 -21.12 25.29 3.82
N LEU A 42 -21.95 26.04 3.10
CA LEU A 42 -22.29 25.68 1.69
C LEU A 42 -21.07 25.77 0.76
N VAL A 43 -20.22 26.79 0.91
CA VAL A 43 -18.98 26.91 0.15
C VAL A 43 -18.02 25.77 0.48
N ALA A 44 -17.83 25.45 1.78
CA ALA A 44 -16.98 24.35 2.22
C ALA A 44 -17.50 23.00 1.70
N ALA A 45 -18.81 22.76 1.72
CA ALA A 45 -19.43 21.55 1.17
C ALA A 45 -19.26 21.47 -0.35
N GLY A 46 -19.42 22.61 -1.06
CA GLY A 46 -19.21 22.68 -2.52
C GLY A 46 -17.76 22.39 -2.90
N VAL A 47 -16.80 23.03 -2.23
CA VAL A 47 -15.35 22.77 -2.46
C VAL A 47 -15.01 21.33 -2.11
N GLY A 48 -15.48 20.82 -0.97
CA GLY A 48 -15.28 19.43 -0.56
C GLY A 48 -15.82 18.43 -1.57
N GLY A 49 -17.02 18.69 -2.13
CA GLY A 49 -17.64 17.87 -3.16
C GLY A 49 -16.84 17.84 -4.47
N VAL A 50 -16.32 19.00 -4.90
CA VAL A 50 -15.46 19.09 -6.12
C VAL A 50 -14.14 18.34 -5.90
N LEU A 51 -13.49 18.52 -4.75
CA LEU A 51 -12.25 17.81 -4.42
C LEU A 51 -12.47 16.28 -4.35
N TYR A 52 -13.56 15.85 -3.72
CA TYR A 52 -13.93 14.44 -3.67
C TYR A 52 -14.13 13.87 -5.07
N ALA A 53 -14.92 14.53 -5.91
CA ALA A 53 -15.18 14.07 -7.28
C ALA A 53 -13.88 14.02 -8.13
N LYS A 54 -12.96 14.97 -7.93
CA LYS A 54 -11.67 14.96 -8.60
C LYS A 54 -10.83 13.74 -8.17
N LEU A 55 -10.67 13.52 -6.87
CA LEU A 55 -9.89 12.40 -6.33
C LEU A 55 -10.49 11.04 -6.72
N ASP A 56 -11.81 10.92 -6.67
CA ASP A 56 -12.51 9.70 -7.09
C ASP A 56 -12.34 9.42 -8.57
N GLY A 57 -12.41 10.47 -9.41
CA GLY A 57 -12.23 10.37 -10.87
C GLY A 57 -10.78 10.19 -11.33
N ASN A 58 -9.79 10.35 -10.45
CA ASN A 58 -8.37 10.08 -10.76
C ASN A 58 -8.05 8.59 -10.84
N ILE A 59 -8.77 7.75 -10.07
CA ILE A 59 -8.48 6.32 -9.94
C ILE A 59 -8.85 5.62 -11.24
N THR A 60 -7.92 4.86 -11.80
CA THR A 60 -8.16 4.11 -13.04
C THR A 60 -8.64 2.70 -12.74
N PRO A 61 -9.90 2.32 -13.10
CA PRO A 61 -10.37 0.96 -12.95
C PRO A 61 -9.77 0.04 -14.03
N ASP A 62 -9.29 -1.14 -13.64
CA ASP A 62 -8.82 -2.20 -14.55
C ASP A 62 -9.99 -3.10 -14.98
N GLU A 63 -10.87 -2.53 -15.80
CA GLU A 63 -12.04 -3.24 -16.33
C GLU A 63 -11.65 -4.46 -17.18
N ALA A 64 -10.50 -4.39 -17.86
CA ALA A 64 -10.02 -5.48 -18.70
C ALA A 64 -9.64 -6.71 -17.86
N ALA A 65 -8.93 -6.48 -16.75
CA ALA A 65 -8.60 -7.56 -15.81
C ALA A 65 -9.84 -8.12 -15.13
N ALA A 66 -10.76 -7.28 -14.67
CA ALA A 66 -12.00 -7.72 -14.06
C ALA A 66 -12.84 -8.61 -15.02
N ALA A 67 -13.00 -8.16 -16.27
CA ALA A 67 -13.73 -8.93 -17.29
C ALA A 67 -13.05 -10.27 -17.62
N GLU A 68 -11.72 -10.32 -17.63
CA GLU A 68 -11.00 -11.56 -17.89
C GLU A 68 -11.08 -12.51 -16.68
N LEU A 69 -10.90 -12.02 -15.45
CA LEU A 69 -11.00 -12.83 -14.23
C LEU A 69 -12.41 -13.43 -14.04
N ALA A 70 -13.45 -12.67 -14.36
CA ALA A 70 -14.84 -13.14 -14.30
C ALA A 70 -15.09 -14.39 -15.19
N ARG A 71 -14.35 -14.56 -16.29
CA ARG A 71 -14.46 -15.74 -17.15
C ARG A 71 -13.90 -17.01 -16.51
N TYR A 72 -12.98 -16.84 -15.58
CA TYR A 72 -12.29 -17.93 -14.88
C TYR A 72 -12.73 -18.06 -13.42
N GLU A 73 -13.81 -17.41 -13.01
CA GLU A 73 -14.25 -17.38 -11.61
C GLU A 73 -14.38 -18.79 -11.00
N LYS A 74 -14.80 -19.77 -11.77
CA LYS A 74 -14.93 -21.16 -11.33
C LYS A 74 -13.59 -21.89 -11.13
N GLU A 75 -12.52 -21.38 -11.73
CA GLU A 75 -11.17 -21.95 -11.64
C GLU A 75 -10.34 -21.28 -10.53
N ARG A 76 -10.80 -20.12 -10.03
CA ARG A 76 -10.09 -19.36 -8.98
C ARG A 76 -10.22 -20.03 -7.61
N PRO A 77 -9.22 -19.92 -6.75
CA PRO A 77 -9.28 -20.43 -5.38
C PRO A 77 -10.47 -19.83 -4.62
N THR A 78 -11.01 -20.59 -3.68
CA THR A 78 -12.07 -20.10 -2.78
C THR A 78 -11.44 -19.44 -1.57
N SER A 79 -11.93 -18.25 -1.17
CA SER A 79 -11.55 -17.63 0.09
C SER A 79 -12.07 -18.50 1.26
N LEU A 80 -11.17 -18.94 2.13
CA LEU A 80 -11.52 -19.82 3.26
C LEU A 80 -11.97 -19.03 4.50
N VAL A 81 -11.45 -17.82 4.69
CA VAL A 81 -11.70 -17.02 5.89
C VAL A 81 -12.37 -15.71 5.53
N LYS A 82 -13.61 -15.56 5.97
CA LYS A 82 -14.39 -14.35 5.72
C LYS A 82 -13.75 -13.14 6.41
N GLY A 83 -13.50 -12.09 5.64
CA GLY A 83 -12.93 -10.85 6.14
C GLY A 83 -11.41 -10.75 6.02
N ALA A 84 -10.68 -11.85 5.83
CA ALA A 84 -9.31 -11.78 5.35
C ALA A 84 -9.29 -11.21 3.93
N LEU A 85 -8.25 -10.42 3.59
CA LEU A 85 -8.09 -9.84 2.25
C LEU A 85 -6.68 -10.11 1.72
N ASN A 86 -6.62 -10.49 0.45
CA ASN A 86 -5.37 -10.69 -0.28
C ASN A 86 -5.31 -9.69 -1.42
N ILE A 87 -4.33 -8.81 -1.39
CA ILE A 87 -4.16 -7.72 -2.36
C ILE A 87 -2.86 -7.94 -3.10
N LEU A 88 -2.93 -7.99 -4.42
CA LEU A 88 -1.73 -8.11 -5.26
C LEU A 88 -1.24 -6.72 -5.67
N LEU A 89 -0.09 -6.33 -5.15
CA LEU A 89 0.60 -5.09 -5.50
C LEU A 89 1.57 -5.39 -6.64
N ILE A 90 1.45 -4.66 -7.76
CA ILE A 90 2.25 -4.86 -8.97
C ILE A 90 2.96 -3.55 -9.30
N GLY A 91 4.29 -3.56 -9.23
CA GLY A 91 5.13 -2.48 -9.75
C GLY A 91 5.44 -2.73 -11.22
N SER A 92 4.89 -1.91 -12.11
CA SER A 92 5.09 -2.05 -13.56
C SER A 92 6.24 -1.16 -14.04
N ASP A 93 7.08 -1.72 -14.93
CA ASP A 93 8.09 -0.97 -15.67
C ASP A 93 7.52 -0.32 -16.95
N SER A 94 6.20 -0.11 -17.01
CA SER A 94 5.55 0.56 -18.13
C SER A 94 6.24 1.89 -18.43
N ARG A 95 6.62 2.04 -19.70
CA ARG A 95 7.22 3.27 -20.24
C ARG A 95 6.24 4.05 -21.09
N SER A 96 5.03 3.53 -21.19
CA SER A 96 3.90 4.24 -21.78
C SER A 96 3.41 5.35 -20.86
N GLY A 97 3.06 6.50 -21.41
CA GLY A 97 2.57 7.63 -20.63
C GLY A 97 3.56 8.77 -20.42
N ASN A 98 3.05 9.92 -19.96
CA ASN A 98 3.82 11.14 -19.77
C ASN A 98 4.84 10.98 -18.64
N GLY A 99 6.12 11.12 -18.96
CA GLY A 99 7.23 11.11 -17.99
C GLY A 99 8.02 9.81 -17.87
N ASN A 100 7.51 8.65 -18.32
CA ASN A 100 8.20 7.38 -18.25
C ASN A 100 9.22 7.15 -19.38
N ALA A 101 9.12 7.86 -20.51
CA ALA A 101 10.02 7.73 -21.66
C ALA A 101 11.51 7.98 -21.35
N ARG A 102 11.84 8.73 -20.30
CA ARG A 102 13.22 8.98 -19.86
C ARG A 102 13.93 7.76 -19.25
N TYR A 103 13.19 6.72 -18.90
CA TYR A 103 13.73 5.45 -18.35
C TYR A 103 14.05 4.43 -19.44
N GLY A 104 13.88 4.79 -20.69
CA GLY A 104 14.19 4.01 -21.88
C GLY A 104 13.08 4.07 -22.93
N ARG A 105 13.33 3.45 -24.10
CA ARG A 105 12.30 3.34 -25.13
C ARG A 105 11.24 2.36 -24.66
N ASP A 106 9.97 2.75 -24.86
CA ASP A 106 8.87 1.79 -24.75
C ASP A 106 9.05 0.74 -25.85
N SER A 107 9.35 -0.49 -25.42
CA SER A 107 9.49 -1.63 -26.33
C SER A 107 8.15 -2.36 -26.55
N GLY A 108 7.05 -1.82 -26.00
CA GLY A 108 5.75 -2.49 -26.00
C GLY A 108 5.72 -3.76 -25.14
N THR A 109 6.74 -3.95 -24.28
CA THR A 109 6.85 -5.12 -23.40
C THR A 109 6.90 -4.63 -21.95
N GLU A 110 5.73 -4.38 -21.37
CA GLU A 110 5.60 -4.08 -19.96
C GLU A 110 5.88 -5.32 -19.11
N ARG A 111 6.67 -5.18 -18.06
CA ARG A 111 6.96 -6.24 -17.10
C ARG A 111 6.65 -5.79 -15.69
N SER A 112 6.30 -6.73 -14.84
CA SER A 112 6.26 -6.48 -13.41
C SER A 112 7.66 -6.70 -12.81
N ASP A 113 8.31 -5.62 -12.40
CA ASP A 113 9.62 -5.69 -11.75
C ASP A 113 9.50 -6.02 -10.24
N THR A 114 8.35 -5.72 -9.66
CA THR A 114 8.02 -5.97 -8.26
C THR A 114 6.60 -6.51 -8.16
N THR A 115 6.42 -7.63 -7.48
CA THR A 115 5.10 -8.19 -7.17
C THR A 115 5.06 -8.62 -5.73
N ILE A 116 4.07 -8.13 -4.99
CA ILE A 116 3.89 -8.40 -3.57
C ILE A 116 2.45 -8.87 -3.33
N LEU A 117 2.29 -10.03 -2.73
CA LEU A 117 1.02 -10.51 -2.20
C LEU A 117 0.88 -10.02 -0.76
N LEU A 118 0.02 -9.03 -0.55
CA LEU A 118 -0.31 -8.48 0.76
C LEU A 118 -1.52 -9.21 1.33
N HIS A 119 -1.31 -9.94 2.41
CA HIS A 119 -2.37 -10.57 3.19
C HIS A 119 -2.71 -9.73 4.42
N LEU A 120 -3.98 -9.38 4.57
CA LEU A 120 -4.54 -8.69 5.73
C LEU A 120 -5.43 -9.66 6.51
N SER A 121 -5.09 -9.91 7.77
CA SER A 121 -5.90 -10.81 8.60
C SER A 121 -7.34 -10.30 8.75
N ALA A 122 -8.30 -11.22 8.92
CA ALA A 122 -9.73 -10.92 9.07
C ALA A 122 -10.00 -9.89 10.17
N GLY A 123 -9.26 -10.00 11.29
CA GLY A 123 -9.34 -9.06 12.41
C GLY A 123 -8.55 -7.77 12.23
N ARG A 124 -7.84 -7.58 11.12
CA ARG A 124 -6.93 -6.44 10.89
C ARG A 124 -5.88 -6.28 11.99
N HIS A 125 -5.41 -7.41 12.54
CA HIS A 125 -4.38 -7.41 13.59
C HIS A 125 -2.97 -7.57 13.03
N THR A 126 -2.85 -8.15 11.83
CA THR A 126 -1.59 -8.40 11.13
C THR A 126 -1.71 -8.07 9.66
N ALA A 127 -0.60 -7.64 9.07
CA ALA A 127 -0.41 -7.52 7.64
C ALA A 127 0.87 -8.25 7.25
N THR A 128 0.79 -9.16 6.28
CA THR A 128 1.94 -9.94 5.79
C THR A 128 2.12 -9.69 4.31
N ALA A 129 3.23 -9.05 3.94
CA ALA A 129 3.60 -8.73 2.57
C ALA A 129 4.64 -9.74 2.07
N VAL A 130 4.24 -10.59 1.12
CA VAL A 130 5.09 -11.63 0.53
C VAL A 130 5.57 -11.18 -0.83
N SER A 131 6.87 -10.90 -0.97
CA SER A 131 7.51 -10.59 -2.23
C SER A 131 7.67 -11.84 -3.09
N LEU A 132 7.20 -11.77 -4.33
CA LEU A 132 7.36 -12.82 -5.34
C LEU A 132 8.49 -12.41 -6.30
N PRO A 133 9.60 -13.17 -6.36
CA PRO A 133 10.71 -12.84 -7.25
C PRO A 133 10.26 -12.81 -8.71
N ARG A 134 10.70 -11.81 -9.45
CA ARG A 134 10.36 -11.66 -10.87
C ARG A 134 10.94 -12.78 -11.75
N ASP A 135 12.10 -13.32 -11.32
CA ASP A 135 12.84 -14.38 -12.03
C ASP A 135 12.47 -15.79 -11.53
N LEU A 136 11.41 -15.91 -10.68
CA LEU A 136 10.86 -17.18 -10.21
C LEU A 136 10.27 -17.97 -11.37
N MET A 137 10.69 -19.21 -11.55
CA MET A 137 10.19 -20.13 -12.57
C MET A 137 8.84 -20.71 -12.15
N VAL A 138 7.81 -20.45 -12.93
CA VAL A 138 6.42 -20.78 -12.59
C VAL A 138 5.63 -21.25 -13.82
N ASP A 139 4.55 -21.95 -13.55
CA ASP A 139 3.55 -22.29 -14.55
C ASP A 139 2.61 -21.11 -14.85
N VAL A 140 2.86 -20.40 -15.93
CA VAL A 140 1.99 -19.32 -16.40
C VAL A 140 0.82 -19.92 -17.19
N PRO A 141 -0.45 -19.70 -16.81
CA PRO A 141 -1.62 -20.23 -17.51
C PRO A 141 -1.81 -19.61 -18.89
N ALA A 142 -2.73 -20.14 -19.69
CA ALA A 142 -3.15 -19.48 -20.91
C ALA A 142 -3.85 -18.15 -20.57
N CYS A 143 -3.31 -17.05 -21.08
CA CYS A 143 -3.79 -15.71 -20.82
C CYS A 143 -4.28 -15.02 -22.08
N ARG A 144 -5.26 -14.11 -21.97
CA ARG A 144 -5.67 -13.24 -23.05
C ARG A 144 -4.71 -12.06 -23.17
N ARG A 145 -4.19 -11.84 -24.37
CA ARG A 145 -3.32 -10.71 -24.69
C ARG A 145 -4.12 -9.44 -24.96
N PRO A 146 -3.48 -8.27 -24.92
CA PRO A 146 -4.15 -7.00 -25.29
C PRO A 146 -4.72 -6.99 -26.71
N ASP A 147 -4.13 -7.75 -27.65
CA ASP A 147 -4.61 -7.91 -29.02
C ASP A 147 -5.83 -8.84 -29.15
N GLY A 148 -6.33 -9.38 -28.02
CA GLY A 148 -7.45 -10.30 -27.95
C GLY A 148 -7.10 -11.76 -28.21
N THR A 149 -5.87 -12.10 -28.62
CA THR A 149 -5.41 -13.48 -28.79
C THR A 149 -5.15 -14.14 -27.43
N ARG A 150 -5.03 -15.48 -27.43
CA ARG A 150 -4.66 -16.25 -26.22
C ARG A 150 -3.26 -16.79 -26.33
N SER A 151 -2.47 -16.62 -25.24
CA SER A 151 -1.20 -17.31 -25.10
C SER A 151 -1.43 -18.79 -24.84
N ARG A 152 -0.39 -19.62 -25.09
CA ARG A 152 -0.37 -20.99 -24.58
C ARG A 152 0.12 -21.00 -23.13
N PRO A 153 -0.29 -21.98 -22.31
CA PRO A 153 0.34 -22.21 -21.02
C PRO A 153 1.84 -22.46 -21.22
N THR A 154 2.66 -21.91 -20.35
CA THR A 154 4.13 -22.06 -20.44
C THR A 154 4.73 -22.08 -19.05
N PHE A 155 5.77 -22.89 -18.86
CA PHE A 155 6.67 -22.76 -17.72
C PHE A 155 7.70 -21.67 -18.04
N ASP A 156 7.70 -20.56 -17.27
CA ASP A 156 8.43 -19.36 -17.62
C ASP A 156 8.69 -18.50 -16.37
N MET A 157 9.48 -17.43 -16.52
CA MET A 157 9.66 -16.46 -15.44
C MET A 157 8.35 -15.79 -15.06
N PHE A 158 8.16 -15.56 -13.79
CA PHE A 158 6.96 -14.97 -13.21
C PHE A 158 6.61 -13.60 -13.82
N ASN A 159 7.61 -12.73 -14.04
CA ASN A 159 7.40 -11.40 -14.62
C ASN A 159 6.86 -11.42 -16.07
N HIS A 160 7.02 -12.54 -16.78
CA HIS A 160 6.44 -12.70 -18.11
C HIS A 160 4.90 -12.88 -18.08
N ALA A 161 4.31 -13.21 -16.93
CA ALA A 161 2.85 -13.26 -16.81
C ALA A 161 2.23 -11.90 -17.09
N PHE A 162 2.78 -10.82 -16.53
CA PHE A 162 2.33 -9.46 -16.78
C PHE A 162 2.47 -9.06 -18.26
N GLN A 163 3.60 -9.40 -18.88
CA GLN A 163 3.83 -9.16 -20.30
C GLN A 163 2.82 -9.91 -21.21
N LYS A 164 2.42 -11.12 -20.82
CA LYS A 164 1.52 -11.98 -21.61
C LYS A 164 0.06 -11.56 -21.53
N GLY A 165 -0.38 -10.97 -20.41
CA GLY A 165 -1.80 -10.64 -20.25
C GLY A 165 -2.10 -9.71 -19.07
N GLY A 166 -1.15 -8.84 -18.71
CA GLY A 166 -1.35 -7.81 -17.69
C GLY A 166 -1.68 -8.36 -16.30
N SER A 167 -2.42 -7.56 -15.55
CA SER A 167 -2.84 -7.86 -14.17
C SER A 167 -3.60 -9.18 -14.06
N ALA A 168 -4.55 -9.46 -14.98
CA ALA A 168 -5.35 -10.68 -14.94
C ALA A 168 -4.50 -11.95 -15.07
N CYS A 169 -3.49 -11.94 -15.96
CA CYS A 169 -2.57 -13.06 -16.13
C CYS A 169 -1.68 -13.25 -14.90
N THR A 170 -1.19 -12.16 -14.33
CA THR A 170 -0.37 -12.18 -13.10
C THR A 170 -1.18 -12.72 -11.92
N ILE A 171 -2.42 -12.26 -11.74
CA ILE A 171 -3.32 -12.75 -10.69
C ILE A 171 -3.56 -14.26 -10.83
N ARG A 172 -3.92 -14.73 -12.02
CA ARG A 172 -4.14 -16.16 -12.27
C ARG A 172 -2.89 -17.01 -12.06
N THR A 173 -1.72 -16.43 -12.36
CA THR A 173 -0.43 -17.10 -12.10
C THR A 173 -0.16 -17.21 -10.60
N VAL A 174 -0.39 -16.13 -9.84
CA VAL A 174 -0.26 -16.13 -8.38
C VAL A 174 -1.25 -17.10 -7.75
N GLU A 175 -2.51 -17.06 -8.12
CA GLU A 175 -3.53 -17.96 -7.60
C GLU A 175 -3.22 -19.43 -7.88
N LYS A 176 -2.71 -19.74 -9.09
CA LYS A 176 -2.25 -21.10 -9.44
C LYS A 176 -1.06 -21.55 -8.62
N LEU A 177 -0.10 -20.63 -8.35
CA LEU A 177 1.11 -20.88 -7.60
C LEU A 177 0.85 -21.12 -6.11
N THR A 178 -0.05 -20.32 -5.52
CA THR A 178 -0.21 -20.19 -4.06
C THR A 178 -1.48 -20.85 -3.52
N ASP A 179 -2.45 -21.14 -4.38
CA ASP A 179 -3.83 -21.51 -4.02
C ASP A 179 -4.50 -20.46 -3.08
N VAL A 180 -3.97 -19.22 -3.05
CA VAL A 180 -4.53 -18.08 -2.32
C VAL A 180 -5.34 -17.22 -3.29
N ARG A 181 -6.62 -16.99 -2.98
CA ARG A 181 -7.45 -16.08 -3.79
C ARG A 181 -6.95 -14.65 -3.65
N VAL A 182 -6.77 -13.98 -4.77
CA VAL A 182 -6.49 -12.53 -4.83
C VAL A 182 -7.83 -11.79 -4.88
N ASP A 183 -8.14 -11.02 -3.84
CA ASP A 183 -9.40 -10.27 -3.74
C ASP A 183 -9.32 -8.96 -4.50
N HIS A 184 -8.19 -8.25 -4.36
CA HIS A 184 -7.93 -6.96 -5.01
C HIS A 184 -6.56 -6.91 -5.65
N HIS A 185 -6.36 -6.00 -6.59
CA HIS A 185 -5.02 -5.71 -7.12
C HIS A 185 -4.80 -4.21 -7.30
N MET A 186 -3.55 -3.82 -7.25
CA MET A 186 -3.10 -2.44 -7.49
C MET A 186 -1.87 -2.47 -8.37
N VAL A 187 -1.88 -1.68 -9.44
CA VAL A 187 -0.73 -1.49 -10.33
C VAL A 187 -0.24 -0.06 -10.18
N VAL A 188 1.06 0.09 -9.96
CA VAL A 188 1.76 1.38 -9.84
C VAL A 188 2.92 1.38 -10.82
N ASP A 189 3.03 2.42 -11.64
CA ASP A 189 4.17 2.63 -12.51
C ASP A 189 5.27 3.49 -11.85
N PHE A 190 6.39 3.68 -12.54
CA PHE A 190 7.51 4.45 -12.00
C PHE A 190 7.18 5.92 -11.73
N HIS A 191 6.30 6.51 -12.54
CA HIS A 191 5.91 7.91 -12.35
C HIS A 191 5.06 8.05 -11.09
N GLY A 192 4.04 7.22 -10.97
CA GLY A 192 3.18 7.20 -9.82
C GLY A 192 3.91 6.88 -8.51
N PHE A 193 4.88 5.96 -8.55
CA PHE A 193 5.72 5.68 -7.38
C PHE A 193 6.47 6.94 -6.91
N LYS A 194 7.08 7.69 -7.83
CA LYS A 194 7.80 8.93 -7.47
C LYS A 194 6.87 9.99 -6.91
N ASP A 195 5.75 10.21 -7.59
CA ASP A 195 4.77 11.22 -7.17
C ASP A 195 4.24 10.92 -5.76
N MET A 196 4.01 9.64 -5.42
CA MET A 196 3.63 9.25 -4.07
C MET A 196 4.72 9.54 -3.03
N VAL A 197 6.00 9.28 -3.37
CA VAL A 197 7.13 9.57 -2.47
C VAL A 197 7.30 11.08 -2.27
N ASP A 198 7.24 11.86 -3.35
CA ASP A 198 7.35 13.31 -3.29
C ASP A 198 6.19 13.95 -2.52
N ALA A 199 4.98 13.41 -2.67
CA ALA A 199 3.78 13.91 -1.98
C ALA A 199 3.85 13.75 -0.45
N VAL A 200 4.61 12.78 0.06
CA VAL A 200 4.86 12.61 1.51
C VAL A 200 6.09 13.38 2.01
N ASP A 201 6.64 14.31 1.22
CA ASP A 201 7.91 15.02 1.51
C ASP A 201 9.10 14.05 1.67
N GLY A 202 9.15 13.00 0.84
CA GLY A 202 10.22 12.01 0.84
C GLY A 202 10.13 10.96 1.94
N VAL A 203 10.92 9.89 1.78
CA VAL A 203 10.98 8.75 2.71
C VAL A 203 12.38 8.63 3.30
N THR A 204 12.48 8.62 4.62
CA THR A 204 13.77 8.49 5.31
C THR A 204 14.14 7.01 5.45
N VAL A 205 15.29 6.65 4.91
CA VAL A 205 15.90 5.32 5.04
C VAL A 205 17.23 5.40 5.78
N CYS A 206 17.67 4.29 6.35
CA CYS A 206 19.01 4.18 6.93
C CYS A 206 19.92 3.33 6.06
N LEU A 207 21.08 3.89 5.72
CA LEU A 207 22.09 3.25 4.91
C LEU A 207 23.31 2.91 5.79
N THR A 208 23.65 1.64 5.87
CA THR A 208 24.85 1.19 6.58
C THR A 208 26.15 1.60 5.86
N GLU A 209 26.07 1.72 4.54
CA GLU A 209 27.19 2.09 3.66
C GLU A 209 26.74 3.11 2.60
N PRO A 210 27.67 3.94 2.06
CA PRO A 210 27.32 4.86 0.99
C PRO A 210 26.99 4.10 -0.31
N ILE A 211 26.05 4.64 -1.09
CA ILE A 211 25.67 4.10 -2.40
C ILE A 211 26.25 4.96 -3.51
N ASP A 212 26.92 4.36 -4.50
CA ASP A 212 27.28 4.98 -5.76
C ASP A 212 26.96 4.02 -6.92
N ASP A 213 25.69 4.04 -7.37
CA ASP A 213 25.21 3.22 -8.49
C ASP A 213 25.01 4.06 -9.74
N LYS A 214 25.99 4.00 -10.64
CA LYS A 214 25.93 4.74 -11.92
C LYS A 214 24.79 4.26 -12.82
N ALA A 215 24.41 2.98 -12.74
CA ALA A 215 23.32 2.43 -13.56
C ALA A 215 21.95 2.91 -13.08
N ALA A 216 21.77 3.03 -11.76
CA ALA A 216 20.59 3.61 -11.14
C ALA A 216 20.66 5.16 -11.06
N LYS A 217 21.80 5.77 -11.45
CA LYS A 217 22.09 7.21 -11.32
C LYS A 217 21.92 7.71 -9.88
N LEU A 218 22.32 6.91 -8.91
CA LEU A 218 22.07 7.15 -7.49
C LEU A 218 23.40 7.31 -6.76
N ARG A 219 23.51 8.37 -5.96
CA ARG A 219 24.63 8.60 -5.06
C ARG A 219 24.13 9.11 -3.72
N LEU A 220 24.28 8.30 -2.68
CA LEU A 220 23.79 8.59 -1.34
C LEU A 220 24.89 8.35 -0.30
N PRO A 221 25.01 9.21 0.73
CA PRO A 221 25.92 8.97 1.86
C PRO A 221 25.37 7.86 2.77
N ALA A 222 26.25 7.28 3.60
CA ALA A 222 25.82 6.42 4.71
C ALA A 222 25.06 7.23 5.78
N GLY A 223 24.25 6.56 6.58
CA GLY A 223 23.44 7.14 7.66
C GLY A 223 21.99 7.33 7.28
N ARG A 224 21.28 8.20 8.03
CA ARG A 224 19.88 8.53 7.74
C ARG A 224 19.78 9.51 6.59
N VAL A 225 19.10 9.12 5.52
CA VAL A 225 18.90 9.93 4.31
C VAL A 225 17.43 9.96 3.96
N THR A 226 16.90 11.16 3.67
CA THR A 226 15.54 11.29 3.15
C THR A 226 15.62 11.30 1.62
N LEU A 227 14.99 10.34 1.00
CA LEU A 227 14.95 10.14 -0.45
C LEU A 227 13.74 10.86 -1.04
N ASP A 228 13.96 11.64 -2.09
CA ASP A 228 12.89 12.11 -2.96
C ASP A 228 12.41 10.99 -3.90
N GLY A 229 11.42 11.25 -4.76
CA GLY A 229 10.84 10.24 -5.63
C GLY A 229 11.84 9.64 -6.62
N GLU A 230 12.77 10.45 -7.16
CA GLU A 230 13.79 9.98 -8.12
C GLU A 230 14.87 9.14 -7.41
N GLU A 231 15.32 9.60 -6.25
CA GLU A 231 16.28 8.88 -5.40
C GLU A 231 15.69 7.58 -4.87
N ALA A 232 14.42 7.61 -4.44
CA ALA A 232 13.71 6.41 -3.98
C ALA A 232 13.56 5.36 -5.10
N LEU A 233 13.19 5.79 -6.32
CA LEU A 233 13.14 4.89 -7.47
C LEU A 233 14.52 4.32 -7.80
N GLY A 234 15.57 5.14 -7.75
CA GLY A 234 16.95 4.70 -7.88
C GLY A 234 17.32 3.66 -6.81
N TYR A 235 16.96 3.93 -5.56
CA TYR A 235 17.28 3.08 -4.40
C TYR A 235 16.64 1.69 -4.50
N VAL A 236 15.35 1.60 -4.82
CA VAL A 236 14.66 0.30 -4.95
C VAL A 236 15.06 -0.49 -6.19
N ARG A 237 15.75 0.15 -7.17
CA ARG A 237 16.24 -0.46 -8.42
C ARG A 237 17.74 -0.74 -8.44
N ALA A 238 18.52 -0.13 -7.55
CA ALA A 238 19.98 -0.31 -7.50
C ALA A 238 20.36 -1.79 -7.34
N ARG A 239 21.41 -2.24 -8.09
CA ARG A 239 21.87 -3.62 -8.09
C ARG A 239 23.38 -3.77 -7.87
N LYS A 240 24.18 -2.85 -8.42
CA LYS A 240 25.63 -3.08 -8.59
C LYS A 240 26.53 -2.49 -7.52
N SER A 241 25.98 -1.64 -6.66
CA SER A 241 26.78 -0.88 -5.68
C SER A 241 26.42 -1.19 -4.23
N LEU A 242 25.64 -2.23 -3.99
CA LEU A 242 25.14 -2.58 -2.65
C LEU A 242 25.26 -4.09 -2.47
N GLY A 243 26.03 -4.50 -1.43
CA GLY A 243 26.21 -5.87 -1.03
C GLY A 243 26.78 -6.78 -2.14
N ASP A 244 26.27 -8.01 -2.26
CA ASP A 244 26.67 -8.98 -3.27
C ASP A 244 25.98 -8.74 -4.65
N GLY A 245 25.08 -7.74 -4.75
CA GLY A 245 24.33 -7.42 -5.96
C GLY A 245 23.22 -8.42 -6.29
N SER A 246 22.88 -9.30 -5.36
CA SER A 246 21.84 -10.33 -5.54
C SER A 246 20.44 -9.72 -5.61
N ASP A 247 19.52 -10.47 -6.21
CA ASP A 247 18.10 -10.14 -6.24
C ASP A 247 17.50 -10.15 -4.83
N THR A 248 18.04 -10.97 -3.93
CA THR A 248 17.65 -11.04 -2.51
C THR A 248 17.84 -9.71 -1.80
N GLU A 249 19.03 -9.13 -1.90
CA GLU A 249 19.31 -7.83 -1.27
C GLU A 249 18.48 -6.70 -1.85
N ARG A 250 18.16 -6.76 -3.13
CA ARG A 250 17.24 -5.80 -3.74
C ARG A 250 15.84 -5.93 -3.12
N MET A 251 15.32 -7.13 -2.95
CA MET A 251 14.02 -7.35 -2.30
C MET A 251 14.02 -6.90 -0.84
N ASP A 252 15.09 -7.19 -0.09
CA ASP A 252 15.24 -6.73 1.29
C ASP A 252 15.24 -5.18 1.37
N ARG A 253 15.89 -4.49 0.43
CA ARG A 253 15.84 -3.03 0.33
C ARG A 253 14.44 -2.51 -0.01
N GLN A 254 13.75 -3.14 -0.94
CA GLN A 254 12.36 -2.79 -1.27
C GLN A 254 11.45 -2.95 -0.06
N GLN A 255 11.60 -4.02 0.71
CA GLN A 255 10.83 -4.26 1.94
C GLN A 255 11.12 -3.22 3.02
N ARG A 256 12.41 -2.88 3.26
CA ARG A 256 12.79 -1.81 4.19
C ARG A 256 12.26 -0.45 3.75
N PHE A 257 12.33 -0.15 2.46
CA PHE A 257 11.76 1.08 1.92
C PHE A 257 10.24 1.13 2.13
N LEU A 258 9.52 0.04 1.86
CA LEU A 258 8.07 -0.03 2.11
C LEU A 258 7.74 0.13 3.59
N GLY A 259 8.52 -0.47 4.49
CA GLY A 259 8.39 -0.26 5.93
C GLY A 259 8.55 1.21 6.32
N ALA A 260 9.57 1.88 5.80
CA ALA A 260 9.81 3.31 6.01
C ALA A 260 8.69 4.19 5.42
N LEU A 261 8.17 3.84 4.24
CA LEU A 261 7.05 4.53 3.61
C LEU A 261 5.76 4.40 4.46
N VAL A 262 5.44 3.18 4.93
CA VAL A 262 4.31 2.94 5.83
C VAL A 262 4.44 3.79 7.10
N HIS A 263 5.63 3.81 7.71
CA HIS A 263 5.91 4.65 8.89
C HIS A 263 5.69 6.14 8.58
N LYS A 264 6.18 6.63 7.44
CA LYS A 264 6.01 8.03 7.01
C LYS A 264 4.54 8.40 6.82
N VAL A 265 3.77 7.56 6.12
CA VAL A 265 2.35 7.78 5.85
C VAL A 265 1.52 7.74 7.13
N GLN A 266 1.84 6.85 8.08
CA GLN A 266 1.15 6.78 9.37
C GLN A 266 1.54 7.92 10.34
N SER A 267 2.55 8.71 10.01
CA SER A 267 2.96 9.83 10.87
C SER A 267 1.86 10.88 10.99
N ASN A 268 1.74 11.48 12.18
CA ASN A 268 0.76 12.52 12.44
C ASN A 268 0.94 13.76 11.55
N ASP A 269 2.14 14.00 11.03
CA ASP A 269 2.45 15.13 10.17
C ASP A 269 1.72 15.09 8.81
N VAL A 270 1.43 13.89 8.30
CA VAL A 270 0.70 13.71 7.04
C VAL A 270 -0.80 13.60 7.30
N LEU A 271 -1.20 12.69 8.19
CA LEU A 271 -2.63 12.35 8.38
C LEU A 271 -3.45 13.45 9.03
N LEU A 272 -2.86 14.27 9.92
CA LEU A 272 -3.55 15.33 10.63
C LEU A 272 -3.45 16.70 9.95
N ASN A 273 -2.67 16.83 8.88
CA ASN A 273 -2.49 18.08 8.16
C ASN A 273 -3.23 18.05 6.81
N PRO A 274 -4.37 18.73 6.66
CA PRO A 274 -5.14 18.73 5.41
C PRO A 274 -4.36 19.26 4.20
N VAL A 275 -3.41 20.17 4.43
CA VAL A 275 -2.57 20.77 3.37
C VAL A 275 -1.58 19.73 2.82
N LYS A 276 -1.08 18.82 3.67
CA LYS A 276 -0.21 17.70 3.26
C LYS A 276 -1.00 16.49 2.79
N LEU A 277 -2.15 16.23 3.39
CA LEU A 277 -2.97 15.06 3.07
C LEU A 277 -3.52 15.12 1.64
N TYR A 278 -3.96 16.31 1.16
CA TYR A 278 -4.54 16.42 -0.18
C TYR A 278 -3.55 16.07 -1.29
N PRO A 279 -2.30 16.58 -1.35
CA PRO A 279 -1.32 16.16 -2.34
C PRO A 279 -1.03 14.65 -2.31
N VAL A 280 -0.98 14.04 -1.12
CA VAL A 280 -0.78 12.59 -0.96
C VAL A 280 -1.95 11.81 -1.56
N LEU A 281 -3.19 12.23 -1.30
CA LEU A 281 -4.36 11.60 -1.89
C LEU A 281 -4.43 11.81 -3.41
N ASP A 282 -4.10 13.01 -3.90
CA ASP A 282 -4.09 13.31 -5.33
C ASP A 282 -3.02 12.46 -6.06
N ALA A 283 -1.81 12.39 -5.53
CA ALA A 283 -0.73 11.54 -6.06
C ALA A 283 -1.10 10.06 -6.02
N ALA A 284 -1.60 9.56 -4.88
CA ALA A 284 -1.99 8.17 -4.74
C ALA A 284 -3.12 7.79 -5.71
N THR A 285 -4.20 8.60 -5.77
CA THR A 285 -5.35 8.29 -6.63
C THR A 285 -5.03 8.39 -8.12
N SER A 286 -4.18 9.33 -8.55
CA SER A 286 -3.78 9.49 -9.95
C SER A 286 -2.74 8.46 -10.42
N SER A 287 -2.08 7.79 -9.50
CA SER A 287 -0.99 6.84 -9.76
C SER A 287 -1.43 5.38 -9.74
N LEU A 288 -2.67 5.12 -9.33
CA LEU A 288 -3.18 3.76 -9.12
C LEU A 288 -4.08 3.31 -10.26
N THR A 289 -3.78 2.12 -10.80
CA THR A 289 -4.75 1.30 -11.53
C THR A 289 -5.15 0.14 -10.64
N THR A 290 -6.44 -0.08 -10.41
CA THR A 290 -6.92 -1.10 -9.48
C THR A 290 -8.18 -1.79 -10.01
N ASP A 291 -8.60 -2.88 -9.39
CA ASP A 291 -9.88 -3.50 -9.71
C ASP A 291 -11.07 -2.53 -9.46
N PRO A 292 -12.20 -2.73 -10.15
CA PRO A 292 -13.34 -1.82 -10.04
C PRO A 292 -13.91 -1.67 -8.62
N ASP A 293 -13.76 -2.67 -7.76
CA ASP A 293 -14.29 -2.64 -6.38
C ASP A 293 -13.49 -1.68 -5.49
N LEU A 294 -12.17 -1.57 -5.72
CA LEU A 294 -11.30 -0.58 -5.07
C LEU A 294 -11.20 0.75 -5.84
N ALA A 295 -11.67 0.83 -7.08
CA ALA A 295 -11.56 2.03 -7.91
C ALA A 295 -12.52 3.15 -7.46
N SER A 296 -12.48 3.47 -6.18
CA SER A 296 -13.21 4.58 -5.57
C SER A 296 -12.44 5.12 -4.37
N LEU A 297 -12.56 6.42 -4.13
CA LEU A 297 -11.96 7.04 -2.94
C LEU A 297 -12.46 6.40 -1.64
N ARG A 298 -13.71 5.96 -1.62
CA ARG A 298 -14.30 5.26 -0.48
C ARG A 298 -13.64 3.88 -0.28
N GLY A 299 -13.48 3.09 -1.34
CA GLY A 299 -12.83 1.76 -1.27
C GLY A 299 -11.39 1.87 -0.75
N LEU A 300 -10.62 2.83 -1.30
CA LEU A 300 -9.25 3.10 -0.82
C LEU A 300 -9.23 3.58 0.63
N TYR A 301 -10.17 4.44 1.03
CA TYR A 301 -10.27 4.89 2.41
C TYR A 301 -10.56 3.74 3.39
N GLU A 302 -11.48 2.84 3.06
CA GLU A 302 -11.81 1.68 3.90
C GLU A 302 -10.59 0.74 4.02
N LEU A 303 -9.83 0.54 2.94
CA LEU A 303 -8.60 -0.22 2.96
C LEU A 303 -7.54 0.43 3.88
N VAL A 304 -7.24 1.72 3.67
CA VAL A 304 -6.24 2.45 4.47
C VAL A 304 -6.65 2.51 5.94
N ARG A 305 -7.93 2.68 6.23
CA ARG A 305 -8.46 2.63 7.59
C ARG A 305 -8.21 1.26 8.24
N GLY A 306 -8.41 0.18 7.48
CA GLY A 306 -8.14 -1.18 7.98
C GLY A 306 -6.65 -1.45 8.26
N LEU A 307 -5.76 -0.75 7.55
CA LEU A 307 -4.31 -0.87 7.74
C LEU A 307 -3.77 0.01 8.88
N ARG A 308 -4.42 1.15 9.14
CA ARG A 308 -3.94 2.17 10.08
C ARG A 308 -3.75 1.66 11.50
N ASP A 309 -4.64 0.77 11.94
CA ASP A 309 -4.67 0.31 13.33
C ASP A 309 -3.76 -0.92 13.55
N ILE A 310 -3.09 -1.42 12.49
CA ILE A 310 -2.13 -2.52 12.59
C ILE A 310 -0.82 -1.99 13.17
N PRO A 311 -0.35 -2.49 14.33
CA PRO A 311 0.93 -2.09 14.91
C PRO A 311 2.10 -2.38 13.94
N MET A 312 3.08 -1.47 13.85
CA MET A 312 4.24 -1.60 12.96
C MET A 312 5.00 -2.93 13.12
N GLY A 313 5.13 -3.44 14.33
CA GLY A 313 5.73 -4.74 14.60
C GLY A 313 4.91 -5.94 14.10
N ARG A 314 3.66 -5.71 13.65
CA ARG A 314 2.78 -6.72 13.06
C ARG A 314 2.56 -6.50 11.55
N VAL A 315 3.18 -5.50 10.96
CA VAL A 315 3.33 -5.36 9.52
C VAL A 315 4.63 -6.05 9.13
N GLN A 316 4.51 -7.20 8.50
CA GLN A 316 5.61 -8.11 8.21
C GLN A 316 5.90 -8.13 6.72
N PHE A 317 7.19 -8.17 6.38
CA PHE A 317 7.69 -8.30 5.02
C PHE A 317 8.57 -9.52 4.93
N LEU A 318 8.33 -10.34 3.93
CA LEU A 318 9.16 -11.51 3.65
C LEU A 318 9.22 -11.80 2.15
N THR A 319 10.23 -12.50 1.74
CA THR A 319 10.30 -13.06 0.40
C THR A 319 9.82 -14.51 0.46
N VAL A 320 9.04 -14.94 -0.54
CA VAL A 320 8.63 -16.34 -0.62
C VAL A 320 9.84 -17.25 -0.49
N PRO A 321 9.77 -18.33 0.32
CA PRO A 321 10.84 -19.32 0.40
C PRO A 321 11.24 -19.84 -0.99
N ARG A 322 12.50 -19.72 -1.33
CA ARG A 322 13.02 -20.01 -2.65
C ARG A 322 14.47 -20.46 -2.62
N GLU A 323 14.88 -21.15 -3.66
CA GLU A 323 16.23 -21.58 -3.94
C GLU A 323 16.59 -21.32 -5.41
N SER A 324 17.86 -21.52 -5.78
CA SER A 324 18.30 -21.39 -7.17
C SER A 324 17.66 -22.46 -8.04
N TYR A 325 17.16 -22.08 -9.21
CA TYR A 325 16.57 -23.02 -10.15
C TYR A 325 17.62 -23.99 -10.68
N VAL A 326 17.32 -25.29 -10.65
CA VAL A 326 18.26 -26.39 -10.94
C VAL A 326 18.88 -26.37 -12.36
N HIS A 327 18.22 -25.70 -13.32
CA HIS A 327 18.67 -25.62 -14.69
C HIS A 327 19.31 -24.29 -15.08
N ASP A 328 19.17 -23.25 -14.25
CA ASP A 328 19.73 -21.90 -14.47
C ASP A 328 19.90 -21.16 -13.15
N ALA A 329 21.12 -21.04 -12.66
CA ALA A 329 21.43 -20.37 -11.40
C ALA A 329 21.05 -18.87 -11.36
N ASN A 330 20.73 -18.26 -12.52
CA ASN A 330 20.19 -16.88 -12.58
C ASN A 330 18.65 -16.83 -12.43
N ARG A 331 18.03 -17.94 -12.14
CA ARG A 331 16.59 -18.09 -11.89
C ARG A 331 16.35 -18.64 -10.50
N ASP A 332 15.13 -18.46 -10.06
CA ASP A 332 14.64 -18.97 -8.78
C ASP A 332 13.60 -20.06 -9.01
N GLN A 333 13.53 -21.00 -8.09
CA GLN A 333 12.39 -21.89 -7.90
C GLN A 333 11.92 -21.84 -6.46
N LEU A 334 10.68 -22.24 -6.18
CA LEU A 334 10.22 -22.32 -4.81
C LEU A 334 11.00 -23.37 -4.02
N ASP A 335 11.35 -23.06 -2.79
CA ASP A 335 11.57 -24.09 -1.77
C ASP A 335 10.19 -24.64 -1.38
N GLU A 336 9.81 -25.71 -2.07
CA GLU A 336 8.43 -26.23 -2.07
C GLU A 336 7.86 -26.52 -0.69
N PRO A 337 8.57 -27.19 0.25
CA PRO A 337 8.03 -27.49 1.56
C PRO A 337 7.73 -26.22 2.37
N GLU A 338 8.62 -25.24 2.35
CA GLU A 338 8.48 -24.03 3.13
C GLU A 338 7.52 -23.04 2.47
N ALA A 339 7.57 -22.89 1.15
CA ALA A 339 6.65 -22.03 0.41
C ALA A 339 5.21 -22.52 0.56
N ARG A 340 4.98 -23.84 0.48
CA ARG A 340 3.66 -24.44 0.67
C ARG A 340 3.12 -24.17 2.08
N ARG A 341 3.96 -24.34 3.11
CA ARG A 341 3.58 -23.99 4.50
C ARG A 341 3.18 -22.53 4.63
N LEU A 342 3.94 -21.61 4.02
CA LEU A 342 3.60 -20.20 4.01
C LEU A 342 2.23 -19.94 3.38
N PHE A 343 2.00 -20.46 2.17
CA PHE A 343 0.75 -20.23 1.45
C PHE A 343 -0.46 -20.84 2.16
N GLU A 344 -0.34 -22.02 2.76
CA GLU A 344 -1.40 -22.62 3.55
C GLU A 344 -1.78 -21.77 4.76
N ARG A 345 -0.80 -21.15 5.43
CA ARG A 345 -1.08 -20.27 6.57
C ARG A 345 -1.79 -18.98 6.13
N LEU A 346 -1.34 -18.36 5.04
CA LEU A 346 -2.03 -17.18 4.48
C LEU A 346 -3.46 -17.52 4.07
N ARG A 347 -3.64 -18.66 3.42
CA ARG A 347 -4.96 -19.14 2.98
C ARG A 347 -5.93 -19.39 4.14
N LYS A 348 -5.41 -19.86 5.29
CA LYS A 348 -6.16 -20.15 6.50
C LYS A 348 -6.24 -18.96 7.48
N ASP A 349 -5.67 -17.79 7.12
CA ASP A 349 -5.53 -16.61 7.99
C ASP A 349 -4.80 -16.92 9.30
N GLU A 350 -3.83 -17.81 9.24
CA GLU A 350 -3.02 -18.22 10.38
C GLU A 350 -1.77 -17.35 10.51
N PRO A 351 -1.33 -17.04 11.75
CA PRO A 351 -0.20 -16.15 11.96
C PRO A 351 1.12 -16.76 11.45
N VAL A 352 1.98 -15.92 10.89
CA VAL A 352 3.37 -16.20 10.56
C VAL A 352 4.29 -15.32 11.40
N LYS A 353 5.56 -15.70 11.56
CA LYS A 353 6.60 -14.87 12.19
C LYS A 353 7.71 -14.60 11.19
N VAL A 354 8.36 -13.45 11.33
CA VAL A 354 9.53 -13.10 10.52
C VAL A 354 10.76 -12.87 11.42
N THR A 355 11.94 -13.22 10.89
CA THR A 355 13.24 -12.96 11.51
C THR A 355 14.25 -12.56 10.43
N GLU A 356 15.18 -11.66 10.76
CA GLU A 356 16.23 -11.24 9.82
C GLU A 356 17.24 -12.36 9.52
N LYS A 357 17.50 -13.21 10.49
CA LYS A 357 18.37 -14.38 10.29
C LYS A 357 17.54 -15.55 9.78
N ALA A 358 18.02 -16.21 8.72
CA ALA A 358 17.42 -17.46 8.31
C ALA A 358 17.37 -18.42 9.51
N PRO A 359 16.26 -19.15 9.70
CA PRO A 359 16.25 -20.22 10.69
C PRO A 359 17.45 -21.15 10.40
N LYS A 360 18.28 -21.37 11.41
CA LYS A 360 19.35 -22.36 11.25
C LYS A 360 18.69 -23.72 11.13
N VAL A 361 18.65 -24.27 9.92
CA VAL A 361 18.52 -25.70 9.76
C VAL A 361 19.81 -26.27 10.31
N SER A 362 19.73 -27.02 11.40
CA SER A 362 20.91 -27.74 11.95
C SER A 362 21.33 -28.77 10.91
N GLU A 363 22.41 -28.50 10.21
CA GLU A 363 23.06 -29.44 9.25
C GLU A 363 23.65 -30.70 9.92
N ASP A 364 23.50 -30.86 11.24
CA ASP A 364 24.16 -31.89 12.05
C ASP A 364 23.24 -33.04 12.52
N SER A 365 22.06 -33.21 11.94
CA SER A 365 21.26 -34.40 12.26
C SER A 365 20.97 -35.22 11.02
N HIS A 366 21.78 -36.26 10.84
CA HIS A 366 21.52 -37.41 9.97
C HIS A 366 20.42 -38.34 10.52
N ASP A 367 19.57 -37.85 11.42
CA ASP A 367 18.46 -38.60 12.02
C ASP A 367 17.14 -38.17 11.37
N GLU A 368 16.61 -39.04 10.54
CA GLU A 368 15.27 -38.91 9.95
C GLU A 368 14.17 -38.73 11.03
N GLU A 369 14.43 -39.10 12.29
CA GLU A 369 13.53 -38.90 13.41
C GLU A 369 13.43 -37.43 13.89
N ALA A 370 14.40 -36.56 13.58
CA ALA A 370 14.36 -35.15 13.94
C ALA A 370 13.41 -34.29 13.07
N TYR A 371 13.03 -34.79 11.91
CA TYR A 371 12.04 -34.12 11.04
C TYR A 371 10.61 -34.23 11.58
N GLU A 372 10.26 -35.33 12.24
CA GLU A 372 8.91 -35.51 12.84
C GLU A 372 8.74 -34.76 14.16
N GLU A 373 9.82 -34.48 14.91
CA GLU A 373 9.73 -33.79 16.20
C GLU A 373 9.59 -32.27 16.08
N SER A 374 9.96 -31.67 14.93
CA SER A 374 9.71 -30.24 14.65
C SER A 374 8.27 -29.94 14.24
N GLU A 375 7.50 -30.94 13.82
CA GLU A 375 6.08 -30.82 13.47
C GLU A 375 5.12 -30.79 14.68
N ASN A 376 5.57 -31.18 15.86
CA ASN A 376 4.68 -31.44 17.00
C ASN A 376 4.76 -30.42 18.14
N VAL A 377 5.57 -29.39 18.06
CA VAL A 377 5.55 -28.28 19.01
C VAL A 377 4.78 -27.15 18.36
N GLY A 378 3.56 -26.83 18.78
CA GLY A 378 2.62 -25.83 18.29
C GLY A 378 3.18 -24.41 18.13
N GLY A 379 4.35 -24.28 17.53
CA GLY A 379 5.04 -23.05 17.23
C GLY A 379 4.58 -22.43 15.91
N VAL A 380 4.37 -21.10 15.90
CA VAL A 380 4.14 -20.34 14.68
C VAL A 380 5.40 -20.42 13.81
N PRO A 381 5.34 -20.89 12.54
CA PRO A 381 6.51 -21.00 11.68
C PRO A 381 7.14 -19.63 11.45
N THR A 382 8.47 -19.63 11.38
CA THR A 382 9.28 -18.43 11.24
C THR A 382 9.93 -18.41 9.87
N PHE A 383 9.80 -17.30 9.15
CA PHE A 383 10.37 -17.08 7.82
C PHE A 383 11.41 -15.96 7.87
N ARG A 384 12.33 -15.95 6.90
CA ARG A 384 13.26 -14.83 6.75
C ARG A 384 12.52 -13.59 6.27
N GLY A 385 12.67 -12.49 7.03
CA GLY A 385 12.00 -11.23 6.72
C GLY A 385 12.21 -10.19 7.80
N ASN A 386 11.49 -9.09 7.70
CA ASN A 386 11.54 -7.98 8.64
C ASN A 386 10.14 -7.44 8.97
N THR A 387 10.05 -6.52 9.90
CA THR A 387 8.80 -5.79 10.22
C THR A 387 8.96 -4.31 9.93
N ALA A 388 7.82 -3.61 9.76
CA ALA A 388 7.84 -2.15 9.57
C ALA A 388 8.40 -1.38 10.79
N ALA A 389 8.49 -2.02 11.96
CA ALA A 389 9.07 -1.42 13.16
C ALA A 389 10.62 -1.44 13.15
N GLN A 390 11.24 -2.24 12.28
CA GLN A 390 12.69 -2.36 12.24
C GLN A 390 13.31 -1.21 11.46
N ASP A 391 14.20 -0.47 12.12
CA ASP A 391 15.02 0.57 11.52
C ASP A 391 16.47 0.07 11.42
N ALA A 392 17.05 0.14 10.22
CA ALA A 392 18.43 -0.31 9.99
C ALA A 392 19.49 0.51 10.76
N CYS A 393 19.13 1.67 11.32
CA CYS A 393 20.01 2.49 12.16
C CYS A 393 19.86 2.26 13.67
N GLY A 394 19.06 1.28 14.10
CA GLY A 394 18.87 0.90 15.51
C GLY A 394 17.79 1.70 16.21
#